data_bac05093003d132624659212ffe7ccad
#
_entry.id   bac05093003d132624659212ffe7ccad
#
_cell.length_a   1.000
_cell.length_b   1.000
_cell.length_c   1.000
_cell.angle_alpha   90.00
_cell.angle_beta   90.00
_cell.angle_gamma   90.00
#
_symmetry.space_group_name_H-M   'P 1'
#
loop_
_entity.id
_entity.type
_entity.pdbx_description
1 polymer ?
#
loop_
_entity_poly.entity_id
_entity_poly.type
_entity_poly.pdbx_seq_one_letter_code
_entity_poly.pdbx_strand_id
1 'polypeptide(L)'
;KSLSLIQARTELLPRELPEPIDALSRDYDTLIRALKQENERLKTENLRQQEEQKEYYTLWVHQIKTPISAMRLLLDTSREEQTPLLRQELFKVDQYADLALRFVKLGDIQSDLVIERCDLNEIAHAAVKKYSLLFVYSKLTARIEPLAKDIPCDRMWLEFILGQLLSNSVKYTRSGGVRIYMEGAALIVEDTGIGIRKEDLPRIFEKGYTGYNGRMDTRASGIGLYLVKRTADALGIRVNVTSELGRGTRVSLQFPVYDEFAQM
;
A
#
# COMPACT_ATOMS: atom_id res chain seq x y z
N LYS A 1 -25.70 12.42 25.80
CA LYS A 1 -26.74 11.74 26.63
C LYS A 1 -27.69 10.86 25.82
N SER A 2 -28.04 11.18 24.56
CA SER A 2 -28.96 10.36 23.72
C SER A 2 -28.31 9.07 23.16
N LEU A 3 -27.04 9.08 22.81
CA LEU A 3 -26.32 7.91 22.29
C LEU A 3 -26.10 6.81 23.34
N SER A 4 -25.80 7.20 24.59
CA SER A 4 -25.63 6.24 25.69
C SER A 4 -26.96 5.55 26.10
N LEU A 5 -28.09 6.25 25.94
CA LEU A 5 -29.42 5.68 26.14
C LEU A 5 -29.85 4.71 25.03
N ILE A 6 -29.43 4.97 23.79
CA ILE A 6 -29.68 4.08 22.67
C ILE A 6 -28.81 2.82 22.78
N GLN A 7 -27.52 2.94 23.16
CA GLN A 7 -26.65 1.80 23.44
C GLN A 7 -27.17 0.92 24.58
N ALA A 8 -27.57 1.52 25.70
CA ALA A 8 -28.17 0.78 26.83
C ALA A 8 -29.49 0.08 26.46
N ARG A 9 -30.29 0.66 25.54
CA ARG A 9 -31.52 0.01 25.06
C ARG A 9 -31.26 -1.13 24.08
N THR A 10 -30.17 -1.11 23.34
CA THR A 10 -29.82 -2.20 22.40
C THR A 10 -29.33 -3.44 23.14
N GLU A 11 -28.74 -3.28 24.34
CA GLU A 11 -28.37 -4.40 25.21
C GLU A 11 -29.59 -5.04 25.94
N LEU A 12 -30.70 -4.32 26.01
CA LEU A 12 -31.94 -4.78 26.62
C LEU A 12 -32.92 -5.50 25.69
N LEU A 13 -32.57 -5.62 24.39
CA LEU A 13 -33.36 -6.45 23.49
C LEU A 13 -33.21 -7.93 23.92
N PRO A 14 -34.31 -8.66 24.14
CA PRO A 14 -34.25 -10.06 24.52
C PRO A 14 -33.42 -10.83 23.50
N ARG A 15 -32.56 -11.72 23.99
CA ARG A 15 -31.74 -12.60 23.13
C ARG A 15 -32.56 -13.42 22.17
N GLU A 16 -33.80 -13.73 22.57
CA GLU A 16 -34.77 -14.49 21.78
C GLU A 16 -36.00 -13.60 21.54
N LEU A 17 -36.43 -13.52 20.29
CA LEU A 17 -37.68 -12.87 19.93
C LEU A 17 -38.84 -13.82 20.23
N PRO A 18 -40.01 -13.35 20.70
CA PRO A 18 -41.19 -14.21 20.89
C PRO A 18 -41.61 -14.84 19.56
N GLU A 19 -42.22 -16.01 19.63
CA GLU A 19 -42.71 -16.69 18.42
C GLU A 19 -43.77 -15.82 17.71
N PRO A 20 -43.66 -15.67 16.37
CA PRO A 20 -44.58 -14.84 15.62
C PRO A 20 -45.98 -15.49 15.54
N ILE A 21 -47.01 -14.72 15.89
CA ILE A 21 -48.38 -15.17 16.00
C ILE A 21 -49.12 -15.06 14.65
N ASP A 22 -48.75 -14.11 13.80
CA ASP A 22 -49.40 -13.84 12.51
C ASP A 22 -48.39 -13.60 11.37
N ALA A 23 -48.85 -13.37 10.16
CA ALA A 23 -48.00 -13.15 8.99
C ALA A 23 -47.19 -11.89 9.13
N LEU A 24 -47.74 -10.81 9.68
CA LEU A 24 -47.06 -9.53 9.85
C LEU A 24 -45.94 -9.64 10.88
N SER A 25 -46.20 -10.34 12.01
CA SER A 25 -45.15 -10.55 13.03
C SER A 25 -44.01 -11.46 12.52
N ARG A 26 -44.25 -12.37 11.59
CA ARG A 26 -43.22 -13.17 10.90
C ARG A 26 -42.33 -12.30 10.01
N ASP A 27 -42.92 -11.36 9.27
CA ASP A 27 -42.17 -10.45 8.43
C ASP A 27 -41.29 -9.52 9.28
N TYR A 28 -41.80 -9.00 10.39
CA TYR A 28 -41.03 -8.23 11.34
C TYR A 28 -39.90 -9.04 12.00
N ASP A 29 -40.16 -10.30 12.40
CA ASP A 29 -39.13 -11.17 12.97
C ASP A 29 -38.00 -11.42 11.96
N THR A 30 -38.36 -11.69 10.70
CA THR A 30 -37.39 -11.87 9.62
C THR A 30 -36.53 -10.61 9.42
N LEU A 31 -37.15 -9.43 9.39
CA LEU A 31 -36.45 -8.17 9.23
C LEU A 31 -35.52 -7.87 10.43
N ILE A 32 -36.01 -8.10 11.67
CA ILE A 32 -35.20 -7.89 12.88
C ILE A 32 -34.00 -8.85 12.92
N ARG A 33 -34.19 -10.12 12.52
CA ARG A 33 -33.06 -11.09 12.42
C ARG A 33 -32.03 -10.65 11.39
N ALA A 34 -32.49 -10.22 10.21
CA ALA A 34 -31.60 -9.70 9.17
C ALA A 34 -30.80 -8.46 9.63
N LEU A 35 -31.48 -7.52 10.29
CA LEU A 35 -30.83 -6.34 10.86
C LEU A 35 -29.83 -6.66 11.97
N LYS A 36 -30.16 -7.63 12.84
CA LYS A 36 -29.23 -8.12 13.87
C LYS A 36 -28.00 -8.75 13.24
N GLN A 37 -28.18 -9.62 12.26
CA GLN A 37 -27.08 -10.27 11.55
C GLN A 37 -26.17 -9.25 10.87
N GLU A 38 -26.74 -8.24 10.20
CA GLU A 38 -25.96 -7.19 9.55
C GLU A 38 -25.23 -6.31 10.58
N ASN A 39 -25.87 -6.00 11.71
CA ASN A 39 -25.22 -5.25 12.79
C ASN A 39 -24.02 -6.00 13.40
N GLU A 40 -24.16 -7.32 13.65
CA GLU A 40 -23.04 -8.15 14.12
C GLU A 40 -21.93 -8.26 13.08
N ARG A 41 -22.27 -8.35 11.80
CA ARG A 41 -21.30 -8.31 10.69
C ARG A 41 -20.52 -7.01 10.68
N LEU A 42 -21.22 -5.87 10.76
CA LEU A 42 -20.62 -4.53 10.79
C LEU A 42 -19.75 -4.31 12.03
N LYS A 43 -20.19 -4.79 13.21
CA LYS A 43 -19.38 -4.72 14.44
C LYS A 43 -18.09 -5.52 14.29
N THR A 44 -18.17 -6.76 13.78
CA THR A 44 -17.01 -7.62 13.57
C THR A 44 -16.02 -6.99 12.60
N GLU A 45 -16.53 -6.45 11.49
CA GLU A 45 -15.72 -5.75 10.49
C GLU A 45 -15.05 -4.51 11.08
N ASN A 46 -15.78 -3.71 11.87
CA ASN A 46 -15.25 -2.52 12.54
C ASN A 46 -14.13 -2.87 13.54
N LEU A 47 -14.35 -3.90 14.37
CA LEU A 47 -13.32 -4.38 15.29
C LEU A 47 -12.07 -4.86 14.55
N ARG A 48 -12.24 -5.61 13.46
CA ARG A 48 -11.14 -6.05 12.61
C ARG A 48 -10.37 -4.88 12.03
N GLN A 49 -11.05 -3.86 11.52
CA GLN A 49 -10.42 -2.64 10.99
C GLN A 49 -9.64 -1.87 12.06
N GLN A 50 -10.19 -1.77 13.28
CA GLN A 50 -9.51 -1.12 14.40
C GLN A 50 -8.24 -1.88 14.83
N GLU A 51 -8.29 -3.21 14.90
CA GLU A 51 -7.11 -4.03 15.19
C GLU A 51 -6.06 -3.88 14.10
N GLU A 52 -6.44 -3.96 12.83
CA GLU A 52 -5.55 -3.74 11.69
C GLU A 52 -4.88 -2.36 11.73
N GLN A 53 -5.63 -1.33 12.10
CA GLN A 53 -5.11 0.02 12.23
C GLN A 53 -4.12 0.14 13.40
N LYS A 54 -4.42 -0.47 14.55
CA LYS A 54 -3.56 -0.47 15.73
C LYS A 54 -2.22 -1.19 15.46
N GLU A 55 -2.27 -2.37 14.83
CA GLU A 55 -1.07 -3.10 14.42
C GLU A 55 -0.20 -2.27 13.47
N TYR A 56 -0.85 -1.59 12.50
CA TYR A 56 -0.16 -0.73 11.57
C TYR A 56 0.57 0.43 12.27
N TYR A 57 -0.10 1.14 13.18
CA TYR A 57 0.52 2.23 13.94
C TYR A 57 1.70 1.75 14.76
N THR A 58 1.60 0.57 15.38
CA THR A 58 2.69 -0.01 16.15
C THR A 58 3.91 -0.26 15.29
N LEU A 59 3.71 -0.88 14.13
CA LEU A 59 4.78 -1.17 13.18
C LEU A 59 5.42 0.10 12.63
N TRP A 60 4.59 1.11 12.28
CA TRP A 60 5.05 2.40 11.79
C TRP A 60 5.91 3.17 12.80
N VAL A 61 5.51 3.18 14.08
CA VAL A 61 6.32 3.79 15.15
C VAL A 61 7.70 3.13 15.23
N HIS A 62 7.77 1.80 15.14
CA HIS A 62 9.04 1.08 15.11
C HIS A 62 9.90 1.43 13.89
N GLN A 63 9.30 1.53 12.70
CA GLN A 63 10.02 1.86 11.47
C GLN A 63 10.60 3.30 11.47
N ILE A 64 9.90 4.26 12.06
CA ILE A 64 10.41 5.63 12.21
C ILE A 64 11.48 5.72 13.29
N LYS A 65 11.33 4.99 14.40
CA LYS A 65 12.30 5.04 15.51
C LYS A 65 13.70 4.58 15.09
N THR A 66 13.80 3.62 14.17
CA THR A 66 15.08 3.07 13.69
C THR A 66 15.96 4.13 13.00
N PRO A 67 15.53 4.82 11.93
CA PRO A 67 16.34 5.86 11.28
C PRO A 67 16.60 7.06 12.19
N ILE A 68 15.65 7.43 13.09
CA ILE A 68 15.90 8.49 14.07
C ILE A 68 17.03 8.09 15.02
N SER A 69 17.08 6.84 15.48
CA SER A 69 18.17 6.36 16.33
C SER A 69 19.51 6.33 15.59
N ALA A 70 19.51 5.93 14.31
CA ALA A 70 20.69 5.99 13.46
C ALA A 70 21.20 7.43 13.25
N MET A 71 20.29 8.40 13.00
CA MET A 71 20.66 9.81 12.88
C MET A 71 21.27 10.36 14.18
N ARG A 72 20.71 10.02 15.35
CA ARG A 72 21.31 10.42 16.64
C ARG A 72 22.72 9.91 16.80
N LEU A 73 22.96 8.62 16.53
CA LEU A 73 24.28 8.02 16.60
C LEU A 73 25.28 8.70 15.66
N LEU A 74 24.86 9.03 14.43
CA LEU A 74 25.67 9.77 13.46
C LEU A 74 26.00 11.17 13.94
N LEU A 75 25.04 11.89 14.56
CA LEU A 75 25.27 13.24 15.12
C LEU A 75 26.21 13.22 16.31
N ASP A 76 26.14 12.21 17.18
CA ASP A 76 27.01 12.07 18.36
C ASP A 76 28.47 11.83 17.98
N THR A 77 28.74 11.29 16.80
CA THR A 77 30.11 10.97 16.32
C THR A 77 30.77 12.07 15.51
N SER A 78 30.10 13.21 15.28
CA SER A 78 30.57 14.50 14.73
C SER A 78 31.66 14.43 13.66
N ARG A 79 31.42 13.84 12.49
CA ARG A 79 32.30 13.91 11.32
C ARG A 79 31.55 14.56 10.15
N GLU A 80 32.16 15.54 9.49
CA GLU A 80 31.59 16.20 8.31
C GLU A 80 31.25 15.24 7.16
N GLU A 81 31.94 14.11 7.06
CA GLU A 81 31.71 13.04 6.09
C GLU A 81 30.39 12.30 6.29
N GLN A 82 29.64 12.55 7.37
CA GLN A 82 28.40 11.84 7.70
C GLN A 82 27.13 12.48 7.15
N THR A 83 27.22 13.68 6.57
CA THR A 83 26.08 14.40 5.98
C THR A 83 25.30 13.56 4.96
N PRO A 84 25.92 12.78 4.07
CA PRO A 84 25.18 11.90 3.15
C PRO A 84 24.39 10.81 3.85
N LEU A 85 24.93 10.20 4.90
CA LEU A 85 24.26 9.16 5.68
C LEU A 85 23.06 9.73 6.47
N LEU A 86 23.21 10.92 7.04
CA LEU A 86 22.12 11.62 7.71
C LEU A 86 20.97 11.93 6.75
N ARG A 87 21.28 12.39 5.53
CA ARG A 87 20.26 12.62 4.49
C ARG A 87 19.53 11.33 4.10
N GLN A 88 20.24 10.22 4.04
CA GLN A 88 19.63 8.94 3.74
C GLN A 88 18.66 8.47 4.86
N GLU A 89 19.06 8.64 6.12
CA GLU A 89 18.18 8.27 7.25
C GLU A 89 16.97 9.23 7.34
N LEU A 90 17.16 10.53 7.09
CA LEU A 90 16.06 11.49 7.02
C LEU A 90 15.07 11.13 5.89
N PHE A 91 15.57 10.77 4.71
CA PHE A 91 14.74 10.33 3.60
C PHE A 91 13.87 9.10 3.96
N LYS A 92 14.41 8.15 4.73
CA LYS A 92 13.63 7.00 5.23
C LYS A 92 12.50 7.44 6.17
N VAL A 93 12.76 8.42 7.05
CA VAL A 93 11.71 8.99 7.92
C VAL A 93 10.59 9.59 7.09
N ASP A 94 10.92 10.39 6.06
CA ASP A 94 9.92 10.97 5.15
C ASP A 94 9.13 9.88 4.42
N GLN A 95 9.79 8.82 3.96
CA GLN A 95 9.10 7.69 3.32
C GLN A 95 8.12 6.99 4.27
N TYR A 96 8.51 6.76 5.53
CA TYR A 96 7.62 6.15 6.50
C TYR A 96 6.46 7.06 6.89
N ALA A 97 6.68 8.37 6.96
CA ALA A 97 5.61 9.35 7.18
C ALA A 97 4.60 9.36 6.02
N ASP A 98 5.10 9.40 4.77
CA ASP A 98 4.26 9.29 3.56
C ASP A 98 3.44 7.99 3.55
N LEU A 99 4.07 6.87 3.91
CA LEU A 99 3.43 5.57 3.96
C LEU A 99 2.27 5.55 4.97
N ALA A 100 2.50 6.14 6.16
CA ALA A 100 1.49 6.22 7.22
C ALA A 100 0.29 7.09 6.80
N LEU A 101 0.54 8.25 6.22
CA LEU A 101 -0.52 9.14 5.72
C LEU A 101 -1.37 8.45 4.64
N ARG A 102 -0.73 7.72 3.72
CA ARG A 102 -1.45 7.00 2.66
C ARG A 102 -2.23 5.81 3.18
N PHE A 103 -1.73 5.13 4.21
CA PHE A 103 -2.50 4.06 4.85
C PHE A 103 -3.82 4.60 5.45
N VAL A 104 -3.78 5.75 6.13
CA VAL A 104 -4.98 6.40 6.66
C VAL A 104 -5.95 6.77 5.54
N LYS A 105 -5.45 7.37 4.45
CA LYS A 105 -6.26 7.75 3.28
C LYS A 105 -6.85 6.57 2.53
N LEU A 106 -6.20 5.40 2.56
CA LEU A 106 -6.72 4.17 1.93
C LEU A 106 -8.04 3.68 2.52
N GLY A 107 -8.35 4.07 3.76
CA GLY A 107 -9.63 3.75 4.40
C GLY A 107 -10.84 4.37 3.69
N ASP A 108 -10.65 5.49 2.99
CA ASP A 108 -11.68 6.24 2.27
C ASP A 108 -11.20 6.67 0.86
N ILE A 109 -10.39 5.83 0.23
CA ILE A 109 -9.74 6.18 -1.06
C ILE A 109 -10.75 6.50 -2.17
N GLN A 110 -11.92 5.86 -2.16
CA GLN A 110 -12.91 6.04 -3.22
C GLN A 110 -13.52 7.45 -3.23
N SER A 111 -13.60 8.12 -2.08
CA SER A 111 -14.10 9.49 -1.98
C SER A 111 -13.07 10.53 -2.40
N ASP A 112 -11.78 10.20 -2.35
CA ASP A 112 -10.65 11.12 -2.59
C ASP A 112 -9.96 10.91 -3.95
N LEU A 113 -10.44 9.97 -4.80
CA LEU A 113 -9.85 9.71 -6.11
C LEU A 113 -10.10 10.85 -7.08
N VAL A 114 -9.02 11.36 -7.68
CA VAL A 114 -9.04 12.34 -8.76
C VAL A 114 -8.50 11.70 -10.03
N ILE A 115 -9.40 11.15 -10.85
CA ILE A 115 -9.01 10.55 -12.13
C ILE A 115 -8.84 11.66 -13.16
N GLU A 116 -7.62 11.79 -13.68
CA GLU A 116 -7.26 12.75 -14.73
C GLU A 116 -6.44 12.07 -15.84
N ARG A 117 -6.30 12.73 -16.99
CA ARG A 117 -5.43 12.24 -18.06
C ARG A 117 -3.96 12.52 -17.72
N CYS A 118 -3.19 11.47 -17.51
CA CYS A 118 -1.82 11.55 -17.05
C CYS A 118 -0.83 11.16 -18.14
N ASP A 119 0.31 11.87 -18.18
CA ASP A 119 1.50 11.43 -18.91
C ASP A 119 2.36 10.53 -17.99
N LEU A 120 2.45 9.24 -18.33
CA LEU A 120 3.22 8.28 -17.53
C LEU A 120 4.73 8.61 -17.52
N ASN A 121 5.25 9.33 -18.53
CA ASN A 121 6.65 9.78 -18.51
C ASN A 121 6.89 10.77 -17.37
N GLU A 122 5.99 11.75 -17.21
CA GLU A 122 6.10 12.73 -16.13
C GLU A 122 6.05 12.06 -14.76
N ILE A 123 5.10 11.14 -14.57
CA ILE A 123 4.93 10.42 -13.29
C ILE A 123 6.16 9.55 -12.99
N ALA A 124 6.66 8.79 -13.98
CA ALA A 124 7.83 7.95 -13.81
C ALA A 124 9.09 8.77 -13.50
N HIS A 125 9.30 9.89 -14.22
CA HIS A 125 10.43 10.78 -13.96
C HIS A 125 10.34 11.44 -12.58
N ALA A 126 9.15 11.87 -12.15
CA ALA A 126 8.93 12.42 -10.80
C ALA A 126 9.25 11.38 -9.73
N ALA A 127 8.77 10.14 -9.89
CA ALA A 127 9.07 9.04 -8.99
C ALA A 127 10.58 8.74 -8.93
N VAL A 128 11.26 8.55 -10.07
CA VAL A 128 12.70 8.29 -10.11
C VAL A 128 13.50 9.46 -9.51
N LYS A 129 13.11 10.70 -9.78
CA LYS A 129 13.74 11.90 -9.18
C LYS A 129 13.63 11.91 -7.66
N LYS A 130 12.44 11.58 -7.11
CA LYS A 130 12.22 11.48 -5.66
C LYS A 130 13.16 10.46 -5.00
N TYR A 131 13.41 9.33 -5.67
CA TYR A 131 14.25 8.25 -5.17
C TYR A 131 15.71 8.31 -5.64
N SER A 132 16.11 9.33 -6.41
CA SER A 132 17.45 9.46 -7.01
C SER A 132 18.59 9.34 -6.01
N LEU A 133 18.42 9.87 -4.80
CA LEU A 133 19.39 9.76 -3.72
C LEU A 133 19.73 8.30 -3.38
N LEU A 134 18.71 7.43 -3.32
CA LEU A 134 18.90 6.01 -3.04
C LEU A 134 19.64 5.31 -4.19
N PHE A 135 19.28 5.63 -5.45
CA PHE A 135 19.97 5.08 -6.62
C PHE A 135 21.46 5.44 -6.63
N VAL A 136 21.78 6.71 -6.34
CA VAL A 136 23.17 7.18 -6.28
C VAL A 136 23.96 6.46 -5.19
N TYR A 137 23.43 6.35 -3.96
CA TYR A 137 24.12 5.67 -2.87
C TYR A 137 24.28 4.17 -3.11
N SER A 138 23.30 3.53 -3.71
CA SER A 138 23.37 2.10 -4.05
C SER A 138 24.17 1.84 -5.33
N LYS A 139 24.65 2.88 -6.03
CA LYS A 139 25.34 2.79 -7.33
C LYS A 139 24.53 2.02 -8.39
N LEU A 140 23.21 2.23 -8.38
CA LEU A 140 22.26 1.60 -9.30
C LEU A 140 21.84 2.57 -10.41
N THR A 141 21.47 2.03 -11.57
CA THR A 141 20.94 2.81 -12.67
C THR A 141 19.40 2.79 -12.67
N ALA A 142 18.78 3.88 -13.12
CA ALA A 142 17.36 3.94 -13.43
C ALA A 142 17.19 4.35 -14.89
N ARG A 143 16.52 3.52 -15.70
CA ARG A 143 16.25 3.79 -17.11
C ARG A 143 14.75 3.85 -17.34
N ILE A 144 14.27 4.94 -17.92
CA ILE A 144 12.90 5.10 -18.36
C ILE A 144 12.92 5.10 -19.88
N GLU A 145 12.16 4.19 -20.48
CA GLU A 145 11.90 4.14 -21.91
C GLU A 145 10.64 4.96 -22.22
N PRO A 146 10.34 5.29 -23.48
CA PRO A 146 9.13 6.04 -23.81
C PRO A 146 7.88 5.35 -23.29
N LEU A 147 7.06 6.10 -22.53
CA LEU A 147 5.85 5.60 -21.90
C LEU A 147 4.60 6.20 -22.55
N ALA A 148 3.44 5.59 -22.28
CA ALA A 148 2.16 6.06 -22.79
C ALA A 148 1.78 7.43 -22.19
N LYS A 149 1.04 8.22 -22.99
CA LYS A 149 0.43 9.48 -22.60
C LYS A 149 -1.09 9.30 -22.51
N ASP A 150 -1.74 10.25 -21.85
CA ASP A 150 -3.20 10.33 -21.74
C ASP A 150 -3.86 9.09 -21.12
N ILE A 151 -3.20 8.50 -20.13
CA ILE A 151 -3.75 7.37 -19.38
C ILE A 151 -4.65 7.92 -18.25
N PRO A 152 -5.93 7.51 -18.18
CA PRO A 152 -6.79 7.89 -17.06
C PRO A 152 -6.27 7.24 -15.77
N CYS A 153 -5.83 8.06 -14.82
CA CYS A 153 -5.36 7.59 -13.52
C CYS A 153 -5.37 8.72 -12.48
N ASP A 154 -5.24 8.37 -11.23
CA ASP A 154 -4.89 9.33 -10.17
C ASP A 154 -3.38 9.45 -10.08
N ARG A 155 -2.85 10.63 -10.43
CA ARG A 155 -1.41 10.93 -10.45
C ARG A 155 -0.75 10.67 -9.11
N MET A 156 -1.36 11.14 -8.03
CA MET A 156 -0.79 11.05 -6.68
C MET A 156 -0.66 9.59 -6.22
N TRP A 157 -1.67 8.77 -6.50
CA TRP A 157 -1.65 7.37 -6.13
C TRP A 157 -0.76 6.52 -7.04
N LEU A 158 -0.66 6.86 -8.32
CA LEU A 158 0.26 6.17 -9.23
C LEU A 158 1.73 6.49 -8.90
N GLU A 159 2.05 7.75 -8.58
CA GLU A 159 3.38 8.13 -8.06
C GLU A 159 3.73 7.34 -6.79
N PHE A 160 2.77 7.12 -5.90
CA PHE A 160 2.97 6.29 -4.72
C PHE A 160 3.29 4.84 -5.08
N ILE A 161 2.50 4.22 -5.96
CA ILE A 161 2.75 2.84 -6.42
C ILE A 161 4.17 2.74 -6.98
N LEU A 162 4.53 3.60 -7.92
CA LEU A 162 5.87 3.61 -8.51
C LEU A 162 6.96 3.83 -7.46
N GLY A 163 6.75 4.75 -6.54
CA GLY A 163 7.68 5.00 -5.44
C GLY A 163 7.94 3.77 -4.57
N GLN A 164 6.90 3.01 -4.22
CA GLN A 164 7.06 1.78 -3.43
C GLN A 164 7.78 0.68 -4.23
N LEU A 165 7.49 0.55 -5.53
CA LEU A 165 8.18 -0.41 -6.40
C LEU A 165 9.66 -0.04 -6.54
N LEU A 166 9.99 1.24 -6.77
CA LEU A 166 11.37 1.73 -6.86
C LEU A 166 12.13 1.55 -5.53
N SER A 167 11.49 1.84 -4.40
CA SER A 167 12.07 1.62 -3.07
C SER A 167 12.45 0.16 -2.86
N ASN A 168 11.55 -0.76 -3.22
CA ASN A 168 11.81 -2.19 -3.16
C ASN A 168 12.93 -2.61 -4.10
N SER A 169 12.89 -2.14 -5.36
CA SER A 169 13.93 -2.44 -6.33
C SER A 169 15.31 -2.00 -5.86
N VAL A 170 15.47 -0.78 -5.33
CA VAL A 170 16.76 -0.33 -4.78
C VAL A 170 17.18 -1.17 -3.58
N LYS A 171 16.24 -1.53 -2.71
CA LYS A 171 16.51 -2.33 -1.51
C LYS A 171 17.04 -3.72 -1.83
N TYR A 172 16.52 -4.35 -2.88
CA TYR A 172 16.82 -5.75 -3.21
C TYR A 172 17.74 -5.93 -4.42
N THR A 173 18.23 -4.84 -5.03
CA THR A 173 19.22 -4.87 -6.11
C THR A 173 20.59 -4.49 -5.58
N ARG A 174 21.60 -5.36 -5.80
CA ARG A 174 22.99 -5.13 -5.39
C ARG A 174 23.82 -4.49 -6.50
N SER A 175 23.51 -4.81 -7.74
CA SER A 175 24.20 -4.31 -8.94
C SER A 175 23.26 -4.27 -10.13
N GLY A 176 23.51 -3.38 -11.10
CA GLY A 176 22.65 -3.16 -12.25
C GLY A 176 21.68 -2.02 -12.04
N GLY A 177 20.37 -2.27 -12.07
CA GLY A 177 19.42 -1.18 -11.92
C GLY A 177 17.98 -1.55 -12.18
N VAL A 178 17.18 -0.52 -12.47
CA VAL A 178 15.73 -0.60 -12.70
C VAL A 178 15.41 -0.06 -14.10
N ARG A 179 14.52 -0.73 -14.78
CA ARG A 179 13.93 -0.29 -16.06
C ARG A 179 12.43 -0.05 -15.89
N ILE A 180 11.95 1.04 -16.47
CA ILE A 180 10.51 1.37 -16.55
C ILE A 180 10.18 1.48 -18.04
N TYR A 181 9.23 0.69 -18.52
CA TYR A 181 8.87 0.63 -19.94
C TYR A 181 7.43 0.15 -20.14
N MET A 182 6.94 0.29 -21.37
CA MET A 182 5.63 -0.26 -21.77
C MET A 182 5.78 -1.62 -22.42
N GLU A 183 4.90 -2.55 -22.08
CA GLU A 183 4.71 -3.79 -22.81
C GLU A 183 3.20 -3.94 -23.13
N GLY A 184 2.87 -3.68 -24.39
CA GLY A 184 1.47 -3.49 -24.75
C GLY A 184 0.84 -2.31 -24.00
N ALA A 185 -0.26 -2.56 -23.31
CA ALA A 185 -0.95 -1.57 -22.49
C ALA A 185 -0.50 -1.57 -21.00
N ALA A 186 0.51 -2.38 -20.65
CA ALA A 186 0.98 -2.48 -19.28
C ALA A 186 2.26 -1.65 -19.05
N LEU A 187 2.31 -0.92 -17.94
CA LEU A 187 3.53 -0.29 -17.44
C LEU A 187 4.32 -1.31 -16.63
N ILE A 188 5.59 -1.50 -17.02
CA ILE A 188 6.49 -2.47 -16.41
C ILE A 188 7.54 -1.75 -15.58
N VAL A 189 7.76 -2.24 -14.37
CA VAL A 189 8.90 -1.90 -13.52
C VAL A 189 9.70 -3.18 -13.31
N GLU A 190 10.93 -3.20 -13.80
CA GLU A 190 11.80 -4.38 -13.81
C GLU A 190 13.13 -4.05 -13.14
N ASP A 191 13.55 -4.88 -12.19
CA ASP A 191 14.86 -4.76 -11.53
C ASP A 191 15.74 -5.98 -11.79
N THR A 192 17.05 -5.79 -11.62
CA THR A 192 18.08 -6.83 -11.72
C THR A 192 18.48 -7.37 -10.34
N GLY A 193 17.54 -7.38 -9.40
CA GLY A 193 17.78 -7.73 -8.01
C GLY A 193 17.91 -9.23 -7.75
N ILE A 194 17.88 -9.58 -6.48
CA ILE A 194 18.02 -10.98 -6.01
C ILE A 194 16.84 -11.87 -6.40
N GLY A 195 15.74 -11.29 -6.85
CA GLY A 195 14.50 -12.00 -7.16
C GLY A 195 13.74 -12.49 -5.93
N ILE A 196 12.60 -13.13 -6.19
CA ILE A 196 11.66 -13.63 -5.19
C ILE A 196 11.51 -15.15 -5.40
N ARG A 197 11.46 -15.90 -4.31
CA ARG A 197 11.17 -17.34 -4.37
C ARG A 197 9.76 -17.61 -4.86
N LYS A 198 9.58 -18.69 -5.62
CA LYS A 198 8.25 -19.07 -6.13
C LYS A 198 7.21 -19.26 -5.02
N GLU A 199 7.65 -19.79 -3.87
CA GLU A 199 6.79 -20.03 -2.70
C GLU A 199 6.32 -18.72 -2.04
N ASP A 200 7.14 -17.65 -2.15
CA ASP A 200 6.83 -16.34 -1.56
C ASP A 200 5.90 -15.51 -2.47
N LEU A 201 5.95 -15.71 -3.81
CA LEU A 201 5.20 -14.90 -4.79
C LEU A 201 3.70 -14.76 -4.48
N PRO A 202 2.96 -15.80 -4.09
CA PRO A 202 1.54 -15.66 -3.76
C PRO A 202 1.26 -14.77 -2.53
N ARG A 203 2.28 -14.60 -1.69
CA ARG A 203 2.17 -13.97 -0.36
C ARG A 203 2.76 -12.58 -0.26
N ILE A 204 3.50 -12.10 -1.29
CA ILE A 204 4.21 -10.81 -1.23
C ILE A 204 3.30 -9.59 -1.01
N PHE A 205 2.01 -9.75 -1.28
CA PHE A 205 0.99 -8.73 -1.07
C PHE A 205 0.24 -8.88 0.26
N GLU A 206 0.52 -9.93 1.05
CA GLU A 206 -0.06 -10.09 2.38
C GLU A 206 0.52 -9.03 3.33
N LYS A 207 -0.32 -8.49 4.22
CA LYS A 207 0.06 -7.50 5.22
C LYS A 207 1.15 -8.04 6.15
N GLY A 208 2.26 -7.31 6.27
CA GLY A 208 3.37 -7.69 7.15
C GLY A 208 4.24 -8.84 6.63
N TYR A 209 3.99 -9.35 5.43
CA TYR A 209 4.80 -10.42 4.86
C TYR A 209 6.13 -9.88 4.33
N THR A 210 7.23 -10.45 4.81
CA THR A 210 8.58 -9.99 4.45
C THR A 210 9.39 -11.01 3.64
N GLY A 211 8.83 -12.20 3.40
CA GLY A 211 9.51 -13.29 2.69
C GLY A 211 10.80 -13.77 3.37
N TYR A 212 11.51 -14.69 2.72
CA TYR A 212 12.79 -15.18 3.24
C TYR A 212 13.84 -14.06 3.34
N ASN A 213 13.94 -13.23 2.31
CA ASN A 213 14.92 -12.15 2.24
C ASN A 213 14.64 -11.02 3.25
N GLY A 214 13.37 -10.75 3.54
CA GLY A 214 12.98 -9.72 4.49
C GLY A 214 13.13 -10.14 5.96
N ARG A 215 13.14 -11.45 6.26
CA ARG A 215 13.45 -11.94 7.62
C ARG A 215 14.93 -11.74 7.99
N MET A 216 15.80 -11.71 6.98
CA MET A 216 17.23 -11.40 7.16
C MET A 216 17.50 -9.90 7.28
N ASP A 217 16.57 -9.05 6.80
CA ASP A 217 16.64 -7.59 6.90
C ASP A 217 15.57 -7.08 7.88
N THR A 218 15.99 -6.73 9.08
CA THR A 218 15.14 -6.15 10.14
C THR A 218 14.42 -4.86 9.73
N ARG A 219 14.75 -4.31 8.55
CA ARG A 219 14.15 -3.09 7.97
C ARG A 219 12.94 -3.36 7.07
N ALA A 220 12.57 -4.62 6.85
CA ALA A 220 11.41 -4.96 6.02
C ALA A 220 10.12 -4.90 6.84
N SER A 221 9.25 -3.95 6.56
CA SER A 221 7.94 -3.82 7.23
C SER A 221 6.87 -4.77 6.68
N GLY A 222 7.05 -5.26 5.44
CA GLY A 222 6.04 -6.05 4.74
C GLY A 222 4.76 -5.26 4.38
N ILE A 223 4.79 -3.94 4.49
CA ILE A 223 3.60 -3.09 4.25
C ILE A 223 3.61 -2.46 2.86
N GLY A 224 4.78 -2.16 2.29
CA GLY A 224 4.89 -1.44 1.02
C GLY A 224 4.12 -2.12 -0.12
N LEU A 225 4.35 -3.40 -0.38
CA LEU A 225 3.64 -4.14 -1.44
C LEU A 225 2.17 -4.38 -1.11
N TYR A 226 1.81 -4.58 0.15
CA TYR A 226 0.42 -4.63 0.58
C TYR A 226 -0.33 -3.34 0.21
N LEU A 227 0.27 -2.17 0.47
CA LEU A 227 -0.32 -0.88 0.09
C LEU A 227 -0.36 -0.69 -1.42
N VAL A 228 0.68 -1.11 -2.15
CA VAL A 228 0.67 -1.12 -3.63
C VAL A 228 -0.54 -1.89 -4.14
N LYS A 229 -0.78 -3.10 -3.63
CA LYS A 229 -1.93 -3.92 -4.05
C LYS A 229 -3.26 -3.25 -3.72
N ARG A 230 -3.45 -2.78 -2.48
CA ARG A 230 -4.67 -2.09 -2.04
C ARG A 230 -4.96 -0.83 -2.86
N THR A 231 -3.93 -0.03 -3.12
CA THR A 231 -4.04 1.18 -3.95
C THR A 231 -4.37 0.82 -5.40
N ALA A 232 -3.66 -0.14 -5.97
CA ALA A 232 -3.90 -0.59 -7.34
C ALA A 232 -5.33 -1.14 -7.51
N ASP A 233 -5.82 -1.95 -6.56
CA ASP A 233 -7.19 -2.47 -6.58
C ASP A 233 -8.23 -1.35 -6.53
N ALA A 234 -8.02 -0.33 -5.70
CA ALA A 234 -8.90 0.84 -5.62
C ALA A 234 -8.92 1.67 -6.91
N LEU A 235 -7.80 1.70 -7.64
CA LEU A 235 -7.69 2.37 -8.94
C LEU A 235 -8.12 1.47 -10.12
N GLY A 236 -8.55 0.23 -9.87
CA GLY A 236 -8.85 -0.74 -10.93
C GLY A 236 -7.61 -1.22 -11.70
N ILE A 237 -6.40 -0.96 -11.20
CA ILE A 237 -5.14 -1.37 -11.82
C ILE A 237 -4.84 -2.83 -11.43
N ARG A 238 -4.65 -3.69 -12.43
CA ARG A 238 -4.23 -5.07 -12.20
C ARG A 238 -2.72 -5.15 -12.05
N VAL A 239 -2.25 -5.68 -10.92
CA VAL A 239 -0.83 -5.87 -10.62
C VAL A 239 -0.46 -7.33 -10.81
N ASN A 240 0.54 -7.60 -11.65
CA ASN A 240 1.16 -8.92 -11.81
C ASN A 240 2.65 -8.84 -11.47
N VAL A 241 3.18 -9.89 -10.84
CA VAL A 241 4.61 -10.00 -10.50
C VAL A 241 5.16 -11.30 -11.05
N THR A 242 6.25 -11.20 -11.78
CA THR A 242 7.07 -12.33 -12.20
C THR A 242 8.48 -12.13 -11.66
N SER A 243 9.09 -13.17 -11.12
CA SER A 243 10.41 -13.09 -10.53
C SER A 243 11.12 -14.43 -10.58
N GLU A 244 12.43 -14.38 -10.73
CA GLU A 244 13.32 -15.55 -10.69
C GLU A 244 14.52 -15.22 -9.80
N LEU A 245 14.87 -16.15 -8.91
CA LEU A 245 16.02 -15.96 -8.02
C LEU A 245 17.30 -15.70 -8.82
N GLY A 246 18.02 -14.64 -8.44
CA GLY A 246 19.26 -14.21 -9.09
C GLY A 246 19.09 -13.47 -10.42
N ARG A 247 17.86 -13.29 -10.92
CA ARG A 247 17.59 -12.57 -12.17
C ARG A 247 16.86 -11.26 -11.97
N GLY A 248 16.13 -11.11 -10.85
CA GLY A 248 15.38 -9.90 -10.52
C GLY A 248 13.89 -10.10 -10.47
N THR A 249 13.19 -8.98 -10.43
CA THR A 249 11.73 -8.94 -10.31
C THR A 249 11.15 -8.00 -11.36
N ARG A 250 10.05 -8.42 -11.97
CA ARG A 250 9.28 -7.66 -12.94
C ARG A 250 7.85 -7.49 -12.41
N VAL A 251 7.42 -6.25 -12.24
CA VAL A 251 6.07 -5.88 -11.85
C VAL A 251 5.37 -5.24 -13.04
N SER A 252 4.20 -5.74 -13.37
CA SER A 252 3.35 -5.25 -14.46
C SER A 252 2.11 -4.58 -13.87
N LEU A 253 1.85 -3.34 -14.27
CA LEU A 253 0.68 -2.54 -13.92
C LEU A 253 -0.20 -2.39 -15.16
N GLN A 254 -1.33 -3.08 -15.19
CA GLN A 254 -2.30 -3.00 -16.27
C GLN A 254 -3.44 -2.07 -15.89
N PHE A 255 -3.57 -0.96 -16.61
CA PHE A 255 -4.61 0.04 -16.37
C PHE A 255 -5.98 -0.46 -16.82
N PRO A 256 -7.07 -0.03 -16.15
CA PRO A 256 -8.43 -0.30 -16.62
C PRO A 256 -8.66 0.40 -17.96
N VAL A 257 -9.44 -0.25 -18.81
CA VAL A 257 -9.94 0.38 -20.03
C VAL A 257 -11.19 1.16 -19.62
N TYR A 258 -11.10 2.48 -19.60
CA TYR A 258 -12.27 3.33 -19.42
C TYR A 258 -12.94 3.50 -20.78
N ASP A 259 -14.10 2.89 -20.99
CA ASP A 259 -14.93 3.18 -22.16
C ASP A 259 -15.37 4.64 -22.11
N GLU A 260 -15.05 5.42 -23.14
CA GLU A 260 -15.43 6.84 -23.25
C GLU A 260 -16.95 7.04 -23.32
N PHE A 261 -17.74 5.97 -23.36
CA PHE A 261 -19.19 6.00 -23.52
C PHE A 261 -20.00 5.86 -22.21
N ALA A 262 -19.38 5.84 -21.04
CA ALA A 262 -20.07 5.73 -19.75
C ALA A 262 -20.46 7.07 -19.13
N GLN A 263 -20.35 8.20 -19.89
CA GLN A 263 -20.82 9.52 -19.49
C GLN A 263 -21.74 10.10 -20.57
N MET A 264 -22.94 9.55 -20.68
CA MET A 264 -24.13 10.22 -21.22
C MET A 264 -25.31 9.98 -20.30
#